data_ae041ba8498dc86e330a2a98995d81be
#
_entry.id   ae041ba8498dc86e330a2a98995d81be
#
_cell.length_a   1.000
_cell.length_b   1.000
_cell.length_c   1.000
_cell.angle_alpha   90.00
_cell.angle_beta   90.00
_cell.angle_gamma   90.00
#
_symmetry.space_group_name_H-M   'P 1'
#
loop_
_entity.id
_entity.type
_entity.pdbx_description
1 polymer ?
#
loop_
_entity_poly.entity_id
_entity_poly.type
_entity_poly.pdbx_seq_one_letter_code
_entity_poly.pdbx_strand_id
1 'polypeptide(L)'
;MPGLRGRSIHVVETAKAAEVVQKLKGAGFSLHMIAGDRARDKITFLAAAADAFDFPAKFGKNWDAFIDSFADFLDRVPMPAAVVWTRADVLVGNDLQSFIEAITTFDSAAVERELSAEEDEKVQVEFFVLMGEPKKG
;
A
#
# COMPACT_ATOMS: atom_id res chain seq x y z
N MET A 1 -7.42 18.66 12.84
CA MET A 1 -8.28 18.22 11.74
C MET A 1 -8.68 16.78 11.89
N PRO A 2 -9.83 16.54 12.42
CA PRO A 2 -10.22 15.16 12.70
C PRO A 2 -10.49 14.33 11.47
N GLY A 3 -10.85 14.95 10.36
CA GLY A 3 -11.26 14.22 9.19
C GLY A 3 -10.19 13.47 8.46
N LEU A 4 -8.92 13.64 8.87
CA LEU A 4 -7.81 13.00 8.16
C LEU A 4 -7.20 11.85 8.91
N ARG A 5 -7.81 11.50 10.04
CA ARG A 5 -7.33 10.34 10.77
C ARG A 5 -7.64 9.07 10.01
N GLY A 6 -6.79 8.08 10.19
CA GLY A 6 -7.06 6.75 9.70
C GLY A 6 -6.35 6.38 8.43
N ARG A 7 -5.92 7.35 7.65
CA ARG A 7 -5.17 7.04 6.44
C ARG A 7 -4.32 8.23 6.02
N SER A 8 -3.17 7.92 5.40
CA SER A 8 -2.31 8.94 4.79
C SER A 8 -1.46 8.30 3.72
N ILE A 9 -1.21 9.03 2.66
CA ILE A 9 -0.32 8.59 1.61
C ILE A 9 0.90 9.51 1.62
N HIS A 10 2.07 8.93 1.83
CA HIS A 10 3.32 9.66 1.93
C HIS A 10 4.23 9.29 0.78
N VAL A 11 4.70 10.29 0.05
CA VAL A 11 5.67 10.07 -1.02
C VAL A 11 7.05 10.37 -0.44
N VAL A 12 7.94 9.39 -0.52
CA VAL A 12 9.23 9.45 0.14
C VAL A 12 10.31 8.96 -0.81
N GLU A 13 11.53 9.43 -0.64
CA GLU A 13 12.65 8.98 -1.44
C GLU A 13 13.04 7.55 -1.06
N THR A 14 13.37 6.74 -2.05
CA THR A 14 13.80 5.35 -1.82
C THR A 14 14.96 5.28 -0.84
N ALA A 15 15.85 6.27 -0.86
CA ALA A 15 16.99 6.29 0.06
C ALA A 15 16.57 6.28 1.53
N LYS A 16 15.33 6.62 1.82
CA LYS A 16 14.84 6.66 3.20
C LYS A 16 14.10 5.39 3.60
N ALA A 17 14.10 4.37 2.77
CA ALA A 17 13.32 3.16 3.00
C ALA A 17 13.63 2.52 4.36
N ALA A 18 14.92 2.34 4.65
CA ALA A 18 15.31 1.68 5.91
C ALA A 18 14.85 2.47 7.12
N GLU A 19 14.96 3.79 7.06
CA GLU A 19 14.54 4.66 8.16
C GLU A 19 13.03 4.56 8.37
N VAL A 20 12.26 4.58 7.28
CA VAL A 20 10.80 4.47 7.36
C VAL A 20 10.42 3.14 8.00
N VAL A 21 11.00 2.04 7.52
CA VAL A 21 10.68 0.71 8.04
C VAL A 21 11.00 0.61 9.53
N GLN A 22 12.16 1.15 9.96
CA GLN A 22 12.53 1.10 11.36
C GLN A 22 11.56 1.87 12.23
N LYS A 23 11.16 3.05 11.80
CA LYS A 23 10.22 3.86 12.56
C LYS A 23 8.85 3.18 12.67
N LEU A 24 8.39 2.56 11.59
CA LEU A 24 7.11 1.88 11.60
C LEU A 24 7.13 0.67 12.53
N LYS A 25 8.21 -0.10 12.49
CA LYS A 25 8.34 -1.24 13.38
C LYS A 25 8.35 -0.79 14.84
N GLY A 26 9.09 0.27 15.12
CA GLY A 26 9.17 0.80 16.49
C GLY A 26 7.84 1.33 17.00
N ALA A 27 6.96 1.75 16.10
CA ALA A 27 5.65 2.26 16.45
C ALA A 27 4.57 1.18 16.47
N GLY A 28 4.93 -0.07 16.20
CA GLY A 28 3.99 -1.19 16.30
C GLY A 28 3.15 -1.44 15.07
N PHE A 29 3.49 -0.90 13.93
CA PHE A 29 2.75 -1.11 12.69
C PHE A 29 3.01 -2.51 12.13
N SER A 30 1.96 -3.14 11.60
CA SER A 30 2.15 -4.30 10.74
C SER A 30 2.62 -3.78 9.38
N LEU A 31 3.63 -4.43 8.80
CA LEU A 31 4.27 -3.95 7.59
C LEU A 31 3.97 -4.86 6.41
N HIS A 32 3.63 -4.26 5.28
CA HIS A 32 3.30 -4.99 4.06
C HIS A 32 4.03 -4.32 2.90
N MET A 33 4.98 -5.05 2.31
CA MET A 33 5.90 -4.48 1.34
C MET A 33 5.53 -4.89 -0.07
N ILE A 34 5.31 -3.91 -0.94
CA ILE A 34 5.12 -4.17 -2.36
C ILE A 34 6.47 -3.99 -3.05
N ALA A 35 6.94 -5.04 -3.72
CA ALA A 35 8.23 -4.99 -4.42
C ALA A 35 8.06 -4.28 -5.76
N GLY A 36 8.21 -2.96 -5.73
CA GLY A 36 7.93 -2.12 -6.88
C GLY A 36 8.91 -2.25 -8.02
N ASP A 37 10.13 -2.73 -7.74
CA ASP A 37 11.11 -2.95 -8.80
C ASP A 37 10.62 -3.98 -9.82
N ARG A 38 9.69 -4.84 -9.42
CA ARG A 38 9.10 -5.85 -10.31
C ARG A 38 7.71 -5.47 -10.80
N ALA A 39 7.17 -4.35 -10.33
CA ALA A 39 5.81 -3.92 -10.67
C ALA A 39 5.88 -2.84 -11.74
N ARG A 40 5.97 -3.26 -12.99
CA ARG A 40 6.22 -2.36 -14.13
C ARG A 40 4.96 -2.00 -14.89
N ASP A 41 3.93 -2.83 -14.79
CA ASP A 41 2.66 -2.61 -15.47
C ASP A 41 1.54 -3.15 -14.59
N LYS A 42 0.31 -3.12 -15.09
CA LYS A 42 -0.84 -3.55 -14.33
C LYS A 42 -0.68 -4.98 -13.80
N ILE A 43 -0.32 -5.91 -14.68
CA ILE A 43 -0.28 -7.32 -14.30
C ILE A 43 0.82 -7.58 -13.27
N THR A 44 2.01 -7.04 -13.49
CA THR A 44 3.11 -7.26 -12.55
C THR A 44 2.87 -6.51 -11.24
N PHE A 45 2.22 -5.35 -11.28
CA PHE A 45 1.83 -4.68 -10.04
C PHE A 45 0.85 -5.51 -9.24
N LEU A 46 -0.18 -6.04 -9.90
CA LEU A 46 -1.18 -6.83 -9.20
C LEU A 46 -0.56 -8.10 -8.60
N ALA A 47 0.41 -8.68 -9.30
CA ALA A 47 1.12 -9.85 -8.75
C ALA A 47 1.95 -9.46 -7.53
N ALA A 48 2.65 -8.33 -7.58
CA ALA A 48 3.45 -7.89 -6.44
C ALA A 48 2.57 -7.55 -5.23
N ALA A 49 1.40 -6.95 -5.49
CA ALA A 49 0.46 -6.64 -4.42
C ALA A 49 -0.11 -7.92 -3.82
N ALA A 50 -0.41 -8.91 -4.65
CA ALA A 50 -0.92 -10.19 -4.15
C ALA A 50 0.09 -10.83 -3.19
N ASP A 51 1.37 -10.74 -3.52
CA ASP A 51 2.42 -11.25 -2.62
C ASP A 51 2.47 -10.47 -1.32
N ALA A 52 2.38 -9.14 -1.42
CA ALA A 52 2.51 -8.27 -0.26
C ALA A 52 1.36 -8.48 0.73
N PHE A 53 0.16 -8.74 0.22
CA PHE A 53 -1.05 -8.81 1.04
C PHE A 53 -1.54 -10.25 1.22
N ASP A 54 -0.80 -11.21 0.71
CA ASP A 54 -1.14 -12.63 0.82
C ASP A 54 -2.54 -12.92 0.29
N PHE A 55 -2.80 -12.46 -0.93
CA PHE A 55 -4.08 -12.72 -1.58
C PHE A 55 -4.20 -14.19 -1.95
N PRO A 56 -5.43 -14.71 -2.09
CA PRO A 56 -5.63 -16.11 -2.44
C PRO A 56 -4.96 -16.49 -3.77
N ALA A 57 -4.60 -17.76 -3.90
CA ALA A 57 -3.98 -18.25 -5.11
C ALA A 57 -4.85 -18.04 -6.35
N LYS A 58 -6.16 -17.96 -6.14
CA LYS A 58 -7.11 -17.77 -7.24
C LYS A 58 -7.37 -16.30 -7.56
N PHE A 59 -6.57 -15.41 -6.99
CA PHE A 59 -6.72 -13.98 -7.22
C PHE A 59 -6.68 -13.69 -8.73
N GLY A 60 -7.76 -13.08 -9.24
CA GLY A 60 -7.80 -12.64 -10.63
C GLY A 60 -7.03 -11.36 -10.80
N LYS A 61 -6.16 -11.30 -11.82
CA LYS A 61 -5.28 -10.14 -11.99
C LYS A 61 -5.99 -9.01 -12.73
N ASN A 62 -6.98 -8.43 -12.06
CA ASN A 62 -7.71 -7.28 -12.59
C ASN A 62 -8.05 -6.37 -11.42
N TRP A 63 -8.45 -5.13 -11.75
CA TRP A 63 -8.69 -4.13 -10.71
C TRP A 63 -9.88 -4.47 -9.81
N ASP A 64 -10.94 -5.08 -10.38
CA ASP A 64 -12.08 -5.46 -9.55
C ASP A 64 -11.70 -6.48 -8.49
N ALA A 65 -10.93 -7.48 -8.89
CA ALA A 65 -10.45 -8.48 -7.94
C ALA A 65 -9.53 -7.85 -6.91
N PHE A 66 -8.71 -6.89 -7.32
CA PHE A 66 -7.80 -6.21 -6.41
C PHE A 66 -8.57 -5.40 -5.38
N ILE A 67 -9.59 -4.67 -5.80
CA ILE A 67 -10.42 -3.88 -4.89
C ILE A 67 -11.04 -4.77 -3.83
N ASP A 68 -11.65 -5.87 -4.25
CA ASP A 68 -12.30 -6.79 -3.32
C ASP A 68 -11.30 -7.43 -2.36
N SER A 69 -10.17 -7.88 -2.90
CA SER A 69 -9.17 -8.57 -2.08
C SER A 69 -8.50 -7.63 -1.10
N PHE A 70 -8.27 -6.38 -1.51
CA PHE A 70 -7.66 -5.42 -0.61
C PHE A 70 -8.63 -5.00 0.49
N ALA A 71 -9.91 -4.89 0.18
CA ALA A 71 -10.91 -4.62 1.21
C ALA A 71 -10.93 -5.73 2.25
N ASP A 72 -10.90 -6.99 1.80
CA ASP A 72 -10.83 -8.13 2.72
C ASP A 72 -9.56 -8.09 3.57
N PHE A 73 -8.44 -7.71 2.94
CA PHE A 73 -7.17 -7.58 3.66
C PHE A 73 -7.29 -6.56 4.79
N LEU A 74 -7.91 -5.41 4.52
CA LEU A 74 -8.04 -4.38 5.54
C LEU A 74 -8.93 -4.82 6.70
N ASP A 75 -9.87 -5.74 6.45
CA ASP A 75 -10.72 -6.25 7.51
C ASP A 75 -10.01 -7.21 8.44
N ARG A 76 -8.93 -7.84 7.98
CA ARG A 76 -8.23 -8.85 8.78
C ARG A 76 -6.83 -8.48 9.23
N VAL A 77 -6.29 -7.40 8.70
CA VAL A 77 -4.90 -7.03 9.01
C VAL A 77 -4.81 -6.43 10.42
N PRO A 78 -3.75 -6.75 11.17
CA PRO A 78 -3.55 -6.07 12.46
C PRO A 78 -3.31 -4.58 12.27
N MET A 79 -4.02 -3.78 13.04
CA MET A 79 -3.89 -2.32 13.00
C MET A 79 -3.00 -1.85 14.13
N PRO A 80 -2.25 -0.80 13.94
CA PRO A 80 -2.11 -0.02 12.72
C PRO A 80 -1.33 -0.76 11.64
N ALA A 81 -1.63 -0.47 10.39
CA ALA A 81 -1.01 -1.15 9.26
C ALA A 81 -0.33 -0.15 8.35
N ALA A 82 0.80 -0.55 7.79
CA ALA A 82 1.52 0.28 6.83
C ALA A 82 1.83 -0.53 5.58
N VAL A 83 1.54 0.08 4.44
CA VAL A 83 1.89 -0.46 3.14
C VAL A 83 3.10 0.32 2.65
N VAL A 84 4.19 -0.37 2.38
CA VAL A 84 5.41 0.26 1.89
C VAL A 84 5.65 -0.23 0.47
N TRP A 85 5.49 0.66 -0.48
CA TRP A 85 5.63 0.34 -1.91
C TRP A 85 6.99 0.85 -2.36
N THR A 86 7.95 -0.06 -2.49
CA THR A 86 9.30 0.31 -2.88
C THR A 86 9.38 0.56 -4.38
N ARG A 87 10.24 1.47 -4.80
CA ARG A 87 10.48 1.76 -6.20
C ARG A 87 9.19 1.93 -7.01
N ALA A 88 8.25 2.70 -6.47
CA ALA A 88 7.01 2.97 -7.18
C ALA A 88 7.25 3.76 -8.46
N ASP A 89 8.39 4.43 -8.56
CA ASP A 89 8.78 5.17 -9.75
C ASP A 89 8.84 4.27 -10.99
N VAL A 90 9.09 2.98 -10.81
CA VAL A 90 9.13 2.04 -11.94
C VAL A 90 7.77 2.00 -12.63
N LEU A 91 6.70 1.89 -11.85
CA LEU A 91 5.35 1.88 -12.44
C LEU A 91 5.00 3.24 -13.01
N VAL A 92 5.35 4.32 -12.30
CA VAL A 92 5.07 5.67 -12.77
C VAL A 92 5.69 5.89 -14.15
N GLY A 93 6.93 5.47 -14.33
CA GLY A 93 7.63 5.70 -15.59
C GLY A 93 7.20 4.79 -16.73
N ASN A 94 6.62 3.64 -16.41
CA ASN A 94 6.27 2.65 -17.40
C ASN A 94 4.77 2.59 -17.69
N ASP A 95 3.94 2.84 -16.69
CA ASP A 95 2.47 2.71 -16.81
C ASP A 95 1.81 3.62 -15.79
N LEU A 96 1.81 4.91 -16.11
CA LEU A 96 1.28 5.92 -15.18
C LEU A 96 -0.19 5.68 -14.85
N GLN A 97 -0.97 5.24 -15.82
CA GLN A 97 -2.39 4.99 -15.62
C GLN A 97 -2.61 3.95 -14.51
N SER A 98 -1.83 2.87 -14.54
CA SER A 98 -1.94 1.84 -13.50
C SER A 98 -1.50 2.37 -12.14
N PHE A 99 -0.50 3.25 -12.11
CA PHE A 99 -0.09 3.88 -10.85
C PHE A 99 -1.24 4.68 -10.25
N ILE A 100 -1.90 5.48 -11.08
CA ILE A 100 -3.03 6.29 -10.62
C ILE A 100 -4.15 5.40 -10.10
N GLU A 101 -4.46 4.31 -10.81
CA GLU A 101 -5.50 3.39 -10.37
C GLU A 101 -5.15 2.73 -9.05
N ALA A 102 -3.88 2.37 -8.86
CA ALA A 102 -3.45 1.75 -7.60
C ALA A 102 -3.61 2.73 -6.43
N ILE A 103 -3.15 3.96 -6.61
CA ILE A 103 -3.25 4.98 -5.54
C ILE A 103 -4.71 5.26 -5.21
N THR A 104 -5.54 5.39 -6.23
CA THR A 104 -6.95 5.66 -6.03
C THR A 104 -7.61 4.51 -5.27
N THR A 105 -7.27 3.27 -5.61
CA THR A 105 -7.82 2.11 -4.93
C THR A 105 -7.40 2.06 -3.46
N PHE A 106 -6.11 2.33 -3.19
CA PHE A 106 -5.64 2.36 -1.81
C PHE A 106 -6.40 3.40 -0.99
N ASP A 107 -6.54 4.61 -1.53
CA ASP A 107 -7.20 5.68 -0.82
C ASP A 107 -8.67 5.35 -0.57
N SER A 108 -9.37 4.89 -1.61
CA SER A 108 -10.79 4.59 -1.49
C SER A 108 -11.05 3.46 -0.49
N ALA A 109 -10.25 2.41 -0.53
CA ALA A 109 -10.43 1.28 0.37
C ALA A 109 -10.18 1.69 1.82
N ALA A 110 -9.16 2.52 2.04
CA ALA A 110 -8.87 2.99 3.39
C ALA A 110 -9.99 3.87 3.94
N VAL A 111 -10.54 4.74 3.10
CA VAL A 111 -11.66 5.57 3.50
C VAL A 111 -12.87 4.71 3.88
N GLU A 112 -13.19 3.73 3.04
CA GLU A 112 -14.32 2.84 3.32
C GLU A 112 -14.14 2.07 4.61
N ARG A 113 -12.92 1.58 4.85
CA ARG A 113 -12.63 0.83 6.07
C ARG A 113 -12.78 1.71 7.30
N GLU A 114 -12.32 2.95 7.21
CA GLU A 114 -12.44 3.88 8.31
C GLU A 114 -13.92 4.19 8.60
N LEU A 115 -14.70 4.41 7.53
CA LEU A 115 -16.11 4.74 7.69
C LEU A 115 -16.93 3.57 8.22
N SER A 116 -16.52 2.34 7.97
CA SER A 116 -17.25 1.16 8.43
C SER A 116 -16.78 0.66 9.79
N ALA A 117 -15.78 1.31 10.38
CA ALA A 117 -15.22 0.88 11.65
C ALA A 117 -16.21 1.12 12.78
N GLU A 118 -16.21 0.21 13.77
CA GLU A 118 -16.97 0.41 14.97
C GLU A 118 -16.45 1.61 15.74
N GLU A 119 -17.30 2.18 16.58
CA GLU A 119 -16.97 3.43 17.26
C GLU A 119 -15.66 3.37 18.05
N ASP A 120 -15.41 2.24 18.69
CA ASP A 120 -14.19 2.08 19.49
C ASP A 120 -13.06 1.38 18.76
N GLU A 121 -13.29 1.03 17.51
CA GLU A 121 -12.28 0.34 16.71
C GLU A 121 -11.27 1.33 16.16
N LYS A 122 -10.00 1.02 16.34
CA LYS A 122 -8.93 1.88 15.83
C LYS A 122 -8.48 1.38 14.47
N VAL A 123 -8.74 2.20 13.45
CA VAL A 123 -8.30 1.90 12.08
C VAL A 123 -7.29 2.96 11.69
N GLN A 124 -6.07 2.52 11.41
CA GLN A 124 -5.03 3.43 10.92
C GLN A 124 -4.23 2.70 9.85
N VAL A 125 -4.29 3.22 8.63
CA VAL A 125 -3.59 2.65 7.49
C VAL A 125 -2.73 3.76 6.88
N GLU A 126 -1.43 3.51 6.79
CA GLU A 126 -0.49 4.46 6.21
C GLU A 126 0.15 3.85 4.98
N PHE A 127 0.26 4.65 3.93
CA PHE A 127 0.86 4.20 2.68
C PHE A 127 2.13 5.01 2.44
N PHE A 128 3.23 4.31 2.23
CA PHE A 128 4.52 4.94 1.94
C PHE A 128 4.93 4.55 0.53
N VAL A 129 4.92 5.53 -0.35
CA VAL A 129 5.20 5.32 -1.77
C VAL A 129 6.62 5.83 -2.01
N LEU A 130 7.55 4.90 -2.18
CA LEU A 130 8.96 5.24 -2.28
C LEU A 130 9.37 5.41 -3.74
N MET A 131 9.97 6.55 -4.03
CA MET A 131 10.33 6.91 -5.38
C MET A 131 11.82 7.03 -5.54
N GLY A 132 12.31 6.75 -6.75
CA GLY A 132 13.69 6.99 -7.10
C GLY A 132 14.57 5.79 -6.85
N GLU A 133 15.77 5.85 -7.44
CA GLU A 133 16.73 4.76 -7.30
C GLU A 133 17.38 4.79 -5.93
N PRO A 134 17.81 3.62 -5.43
CA PRO A 134 18.53 3.58 -4.19
C PRO A 134 19.81 4.39 -4.30
N LYS A 135 20.17 5.05 -3.18
CA LYS A 135 21.35 5.86 -3.17
C LYS A 135 22.59 4.98 -3.33
N LYS A 136 23.47 5.38 -4.21
CA LYS A 136 24.72 4.66 -4.41
C LYS A 136 25.71 5.06 -3.34
N GLY A 137 26.40 4.13 -2.87
CA GLY A 137 27.36 4.42 -1.88
C GLY A 137 28.13 4.46 -1.09
#